data_069eeaf929f0182a38b7a198de5d05bb
#
_entry.id   069eeaf929f0182a38b7a198de5d05bb
#
_cell.length_a   1.000
_cell.length_b   1.000
_cell.length_c   1.000
_cell.angle_alpha   90.00
_cell.angle_beta   90.00
_cell.angle_gamma   90.00
#
_symmetry.space_group_name_H-M   'P 1'
#
loop_
_entity.id
_entity.type
_entity.pdbx_description
1 polymer ?
#
loop_
_entity_poly.entity_id
_entity_poly.type
_entity_poly.pdbx_seq_one_letter_code
_entity_poly.pdbx_strand_id
1 'polypeptide(L)'
;MNLSLATPSEVDHEYLRRLASLSAACRELGYAEHAVVSASGYCISTKRPYARRDEAVTVHPRSDLPRYGRVEWVAAEPHVLTVERCLNEGLCRDEVVARYRDAIAARDAAAAACREIEDEYRRRPWPRYWLVTTSDGHIHRSRHCSSCNKGKSATGFALVPYLSGKNSADAVADLGPSLCSICYPEAPVESREQSRVSARLAVALAEEGVAAFHAARQASAKRHGDRCAGTGQPGVTPVVAEGTPAHHADYIRRRVVECPVCRGRFTRSSTGKVRPHKAAT
;
A
#
# COMPACT_ATOMS: atom_id res chain seq x y z
N MET A 1 28.43 -2.39 3.99
CA MET A 1 28.23 -2.22 5.45
C MET A 1 28.62 -3.51 6.14
N ASN A 2 29.38 -3.43 7.24
CA ASN A 2 29.64 -4.60 8.07
C ASN A 2 28.45 -4.80 9.04
N LEU A 3 27.60 -5.78 8.76
CA LEU A 3 26.35 -6.02 9.50
C LEU A 3 26.59 -6.35 10.97
N SER A 4 27.71 -7.04 11.30
CA SER A 4 28.01 -7.45 12.68
C SER A 4 28.37 -6.29 13.62
N LEU A 5 28.84 -5.17 13.06
CA LEU A 5 29.22 -3.96 13.79
C LEU A 5 28.13 -2.88 13.76
N ALA A 6 27.17 -2.99 12.86
CA ALA A 6 26.10 -2.01 12.69
C ALA A 6 25.05 -2.12 13.81
N THR A 7 24.44 -0.98 14.14
CA THR A 7 23.31 -0.94 15.06
C THR A 7 22.07 -1.62 14.49
N PRO A 8 21.14 -2.12 15.30
CA PRO A 8 19.88 -2.68 14.84
C PRO A 8 19.12 -1.78 13.87
N SER A 9 19.10 -0.47 14.12
CA SER A 9 18.46 0.52 13.27
C SER A 9 19.11 0.61 11.89
N GLU A 10 20.45 0.66 11.83
CA GLU A 10 21.18 0.69 10.55
C GLU A 10 20.96 -0.59 9.74
N VAL A 11 20.96 -1.76 10.41
CA VAL A 11 20.69 -3.04 9.75
C VAL A 11 19.28 -3.08 9.18
N ASP A 12 18.28 -2.63 9.91
CA ASP A 12 16.89 -2.64 9.45
C ASP A 12 16.62 -1.56 8.38
N HIS A 13 17.32 -0.42 8.38
CA HIS A 13 17.29 0.51 7.24
C HIS A 13 17.89 -0.11 5.98
N GLU A 14 19.01 -0.82 6.12
CA GLU A 14 19.59 -1.58 5.00
C GLU A 14 18.65 -2.66 4.51
N TYR A 15 17.96 -3.37 5.41
CA TYR A 15 16.97 -4.37 5.06
C TYR A 15 15.85 -3.79 4.19
N LEU A 16 15.30 -2.63 4.55
CA LEU A 16 14.28 -1.97 3.74
C LEU A 16 14.79 -1.57 2.36
N ARG A 17 16.04 -1.09 2.24
CA ARG A 17 16.66 -0.78 0.93
C ARG A 17 16.78 -2.04 0.07
N ARG A 18 17.24 -3.16 0.64
CA ARG A 18 17.36 -4.44 -0.07
C ARG A 18 16.00 -5.03 -0.44
N LEU A 19 14.99 -4.90 0.41
CA LEU A 19 13.61 -5.29 0.09
C LEU A 19 13.03 -4.47 -1.07
N ALA A 20 13.32 -3.17 -1.14
CA ALA A 20 12.92 -2.33 -2.27
C ALA A 20 13.59 -2.79 -3.57
N SER A 21 14.89 -3.12 -3.52
CA SER A 21 15.63 -3.69 -4.66
C SER A 21 15.07 -5.04 -5.10
N LEU A 22 14.76 -5.93 -4.15
CA LEU A 22 14.12 -7.21 -4.43
C LEU A 22 12.74 -7.02 -5.07
N SER A 23 11.94 -6.10 -4.55
CA SER A 23 10.63 -5.77 -5.12
C SER A 23 10.74 -5.23 -6.54
N ALA A 24 11.74 -4.40 -6.84
CA ALA A 24 12.02 -3.92 -8.19
C ALA A 24 12.42 -5.09 -9.11
N ALA A 25 13.35 -5.93 -8.68
CA ALA A 25 13.79 -7.10 -9.46
C ALA A 25 12.64 -8.10 -9.72
N CYS A 26 11.74 -8.32 -8.76
CA CYS A 26 10.54 -9.13 -8.96
C CYS A 26 9.60 -8.54 -10.02
N ARG A 27 9.43 -7.20 -10.06
CA ARG A 27 8.63 -6.53 -11.11
C ARG A 27 9.26 -6.69 -12.48
N GLU A 28 10.58 -6.47 -12.60
CA GLU A 28 11.31 -6.67 -13.86
C GLU A 28 11.23 -8.12 -14.36
N LEU A 29 11.33 -9.09 -13.45
CA LEU A 29 11.11 -10.49 -13.79
C LEU A 29 9.69 -10.72 -14.34
N GLY A 30 8.66 -10.16 -13.71
CA GLY A 30 7.28 -10.25 -14.21
C GLY A 30 7.12 -9.62 -15.62
N TYR A 31 7.80 -8.51 -15.90
CA TYR A 31 7.82 -7.93 -17.25
C TYR A 31 8.56 -8.83 -18.25
N ALA A 32 9.66 -9.44 -17.85
CA ALA A 32 10.43 -10.35 -18.70
C ALA A 32 9.64 -11.64 -18.98
N GLU A 33 8.97 -12.21 -17.99
CA GLU A 33 8.04 -13.35 -18.15
C GLU A 33 6.92 -13.03 -19.15
N HIS A 34 6.31 -11.85 -19.00
CA HIS A 34 5.30 -11.38 -19.96
C HIS A 34 5.87 -11.22 -21.37
N ALA A 35 7.09 -10.71 -21.51
CA ALA A 35 7.76 -10.55 -22.80
C ALA A 35 8.03 -11.90 -23.48
N VAL A 36 8.46 -12.92 -22.73
CA VAL A 36 8.68 -14.29 -23.24
C VAL A 36 7.38 -14.85 -23.82
N VAL A 37 6.29 -14.79 -23.06
CA VAL A 37 4.99 -15.30 -23.52
C VAL A 37 4.46 -14.50 -24.70
N SER A 38 4.62 -13.17 -24.70
CA SER A 38 4.17 -12.33 -25.82
C SER A 38 4.99 -12.54 -27.10
N ALA A 39 6.30 -12.78 -26.99
CA ALA A 39 7.20 -13.02 -28.11
C ALA A 39 6.93 -14.38 -28.79
N SER A 40 6.36 -15.34 -28.08
CA SER A 40 5.96 -16.64 -28.63
C SER A 40 4.77 -16.57 -29.61
N GLY A 41 4.23 -15.37 -29.89
CA GLY A 41 3.13 -15.17 -30.82
C GLY A 41 1.73 -15.30 -30.20
N TYR A 42 1.65 -15.48 -28.90
CA TYR A 42 0.40 -15.57 -28.14
C TYR A 42 0.06 -14.24 -27.45
N CYS A 43 -1.24 -13.98 -27.31
CA CYS A 43 -1.72 -12.80 -26.58
C CYS A 43 -2.12 -13.23 -25.17
N ILE A 44 -1.52 -12.61 -24.15
CA ILE A 44 -1.91 -12.83 -22.76
C ILE A 44 -3.17 -12.00 -22.50
N SER A 45 -4.31 -12.66 -22.34
CA SER A 45 -5.51 -12.02 -21.84
C SER A 45 -5.56 -12.18 -20.32
N THR A 46 -4.95 -11.27 -19.58
CA THR A 46 -5.11 -11.26 -18.14
C THR A 46 -6.05 -10.11 -17.75
N LYS A 47 -7.16 -10.40 -17.10
CA LYS A 47 -7.95 -9.41 -16.36
C LYS A 47 -7.26 -8.99 -15.05
N ARG A 48 -6.11 -9.61 -14.72
CA ARG A 48 -5.31 -9.35 -13.53
C ARG A 48 -3.85 -9.17 -13.95
N PRO A 49 -3.27 -7.97 -13.74
CA PRO A 49 -1.87 -7.68 -14.12
C PRO A 49 -0.84 -8.44 -13.28
N TYR A 50 -1.26 -9.24 -12.30
CA TYR A 50 -0.41 -9.97 -11.38
C TYR A 50 -0.98 -11.38 -11.16
N ALA A 51 -0.97 -12.22 -12.21
CA ALA A 51 -1.17 -13.66 -12.02
C ALA A 51 -0.05 -14.20 -11.11
N ARG A 52 -0.40 -14.96 -10.08
CA ARG A 52 0.60 -15.67 -9.28
C ARG A 52 1.32 -16.66 -10.17
N ARG A 53 2.57 -16.97 -9.85
CA ARG A 53 3.49 -17.85 -10.62
C ARG A 53 2.91 -19.22 -10.97
N ASP A 54 1.92 -19.67 -10.22
CA ASP A 54 1.22 -20.95 -10.28
C ASP A 54 -0.19 -20.84 -10.90
N GLU A 55 -0.65 -19.63 -11.26
CA GLU A 55 -1.92 -19.47 -11.97
C GLU A 55 -1.71 -19.71 -13.47
N ALA A 56 -2.47 -20.64 -14.03
CA ALA A 56 -2.51 -20.89 -15.47
C ALA A 56 -3.00 -19.67 -16.24
N VAL A 57 -2.21 -19.17 -17.17
CA VAL A 57 -2.56 -18.06 -18.04
C VAL A 57 -3.17 -18.61 -19.31
N THR A 58 -4.42 -18.23 -19.61
CA THR A 58 -5.07 -18.59 -20.89
C THR A 58 -4.49 -17.71 -21.99
N VAL A 59 -3.88 -18.31 -23.00
CA VAL A 59 -3.20 -17.63 -24.10
C VAL A 59 -3.90 -17.98 -25.40
N HIS A 60 -4.16 -16.94 -26.22
CA HIS A 60 -4.76 -17.13 -27.54
C HIS A 60 -3.74 -16.81 -28.66
N PRO A 61 -3.72 -17.59 -29.77
CA PRO A 61 -2.88 -17.29 -30.92
C PRO A 61 -3.17 -15.88 -31.45
N ARG A 62 -2.13 -15.09 -31.66
CA ARG A 62 -2.25 -13.70 -32.13
C ARG A 62 -2.85 -13.57 -33.52
N SER A 63 -2.75 -14.65 -34.36
CA SER A 63 -3.30 -14.77 -35.70
C SER A 63 -4.82 -14.81 -35.73
N ASP A 64 -5.46 -15.16 -34.60
CA ASP A 64 -6.90 -15.40 -34.55
C ASP A 64 -7.69 -14.15 -34.11
N LEU A 65 -7.01 -13.04 -33.86
CA LEU A 65 -7.64 -11.77 -33.50
C LEU A 65 -8.12 -11.06 -34.77
N PRO A 66 -9.43 -10.84 -34.95
CA PRO A 66 -9.94 -10.04 -36.04
C PRO A 66 -9.43 -8.59 -35.92
N ARG A 67 -9.00 -8.01 -37.06
CA ARG A 67 -8.44 -6.63 -37.07
C ARG A 67 -9.44 -5.55 -36.69
N TYR A 68 -10.74 -5.83 -36.82
CA TYR A 68 -11.83 -4.95 -36.39
C TYR A 68 -13.07 -5.80 -36.07
N GLY A 69 -13.66 -5.62 -34.89
CA GLY A 69 -14.93 -6.22 -34.54
C GLY A 69 -15.00 -6.86 -33.17
N ARG A 70 -16.20 -7.15 -32.73
CA ARG A 70 -16.51 -7.85 -31.49
C ARG A 70 -15.88 -9.23 -31.52
N VAL A 71 -14.93 -9.50 -30.65
CA VAL A 71 -14.34 -10.84 -30.50
C VAL A 71 -15.39 -11.73 -29.86
N GLU A 72 -16.00 -12.64 -30.62
CA GLU A 72 -16.69 -13.79 -30.05
C GLU A 72 -15.62 -14.77 -29.61
N TRP A 73 -15.51 -14.96 -28.33
CA TRP A 73 -14.61 -15.92 -27.72
C TRP A 73 -15.17 -17.33 -27.96
N VAL A 74 -14.74 -17.97 -29.02
CA VAL A 74 -14.92 -19.41 -29.16
C VAL A 74 -13.99 -20.05 -28.14
N ALA A 75 -14.55 -20.80 -27.20
CA ALA A 75 -13.82 -21.56 -26.21
C ALA A 75 -13.03 -22.70 -26.90
N ALA A 76 -11.90 -22.34 -27.51
CA ALA A 76 -10.85 -23.31 -27.74
C ALA A 76 -10.33 -23.76 -26.37
N GLU A 77 -10.06 -25.06 -26.21
CA GLU A 77 -9.49 -25.57 -24.96
C GLU A 77 -8.33 -24.67 -24.52
N PRO A 78 -8.31 -24.23 -23.26
CA PRO A 78 -7.31 -23.27 -22.78
C PRO A 78 -5.93 -23.93 -22.87
N HIS A 79 -5.14 -23.54 -23.86
CA HIS A 79 -3.73 -23.90 -23.91
C HIS A 79 -3.01 -23.09 -22.86
N VAL A 80 -2.65 -23.74 -21.77
CA VAL A 80 -1.81 -23.14 -20.72
C VAL A 80 -0.41 -23.02 -21.24
N LEU A 81 -0.01 -21.81 -21.63
CA LEU A 81 1.37 -21.48 -21.95
C LEU A 81 2.07 -21.02 -20.69
N THR A 82 3.06 -21.78 -20.26
CA THR A 82 4.02 -21.37 -19.24
C THR A 82 5.24 -20.75 -19.92
N VAL A 83 5.93 -19.86 -19.22
CA VAL A 83 7.24 -19.32 -19.67
C VAL A 83 8.18 -20.46 -20.03
N GLU A 84 8.22 -21.51 -19.22
CA GLU A 84 9.04 -22.70 -19.40
C GLU A 84 8.75 -23.38 -20.75
N ARG A 85 7.48 -23.53 -21.10
CA ARG A 85 7.10 -24.11 -22.40
C ARG A 85 7.55 -23.24 -23.57
N CYS A 86 7.36 -21.90 -23.48
CA CYS A 86 7.81 -20.98 -24.52
C CYS A 86 9.32 -21.05 -24.76
N LEU A 87 10.10 -21.25 -23.70
CA LEU A 87 11.55 -21.39 -23.76
C LEU A 87 11.97 -22.75 -24.33
N ASN A 88 11.35 -23.85 -23.89
CA ASN A 88 11.66 -25.20 -24.31
C ASN A 88 11.31 -25.46 -25.79
N GLU A 89 10.25 -24.84 -26.28
CA GLU A 89 9.82 -24.95 -27.70
C GLU A 89 10.58 -23.97 -28.62
N GLY A 90 11.49 -23.14 -28.07
CA GLY A 90 12.29 -22.19 -28.87
C GLY A 90 11.45 -21.09 -29.54
N LEU A 91 10.29 -20.73 -28.95
CA LEU A 91 9.33 -19.77 -29.52
C LEU A 91 9.76 -18.31 -29.37
N CYS A 92 10.87 -18.05 -28.70
CA CYS A 92 11.33 -16.71 -28.36
C CYS A 92 12.67 -16.38 -29.03
N ARG A 93 12.89 -15.09 -29.34
CA ARG A 93 14.19 -14.60 -29.79
C ARG A 93 15.21 -14.65 -28.65
N ASP A 94 16.48 -14.86 -29.01
CA ASP A 94 17.58 -14.98 -28.03
C ASP A 94 17.68 -13.79 -27.09
N GLU A 95 17.43 -12.56 -27.59
CA GLU A 95 17.49 -11.36 -26.74
C GLU A 95 16.40 -11.36 -25.65
N VAL A 96 15.20 -11.90 -25.94
CA VAL A 96 14.10 -12.00 -24.95
C VAL A 96 14.47 -13.06 -23.92
N VAL A 97 15.06 -14.17 -24.33
CA VAL A 97 15.52 -15.24 -23.44
C VAL A 97 16.65 -14.74 -22.55
N ALA A 98 17.62 -14.01 -23.10
CA ALA A 98 18.73 -13.41 -22.35
C ALA A 98 18.20 -12.46 -21.27
N ARG A 99 17.33 -11.51 -21.67
CA ARG A 99 16.70 -10.58 -20.71
C ARG A 99 15.95 -11.29 -19.58
N TYR A 100 15.25 -12.38 -19.87
CA TYR A 100 14.56 -13.17 -18.85
C TYR A 100 15.53 -13.83 -17.88
N ARG A 101 16.65 -14.40 -18.39
CA ARG A 101 17.70 -14.99 -17.53
C ARG A 101 18.38 -13.94 -16.63
N ASP A 102 18.66 -12.76 -17.19
CA ASP A 102 19.23 -11.65 -16.44
C ASP A 102 18.29 -11.18 -15.31
N ALA A 103 16.99 -11.12 -15.58
CA ALA A 103 15.98 -10.76 -14.58
C ALA A 103 15.88 -11.79 -13.45
N ILE A 104 15.98 -13.09 -13.75
CA ILE A 104 16.08 -14.15 -12.73
C ILE A 104 17.34 -13.95 -11.88
N ALA A 105 18.50 -13.78 -12.50
CA ALA A 105 19.75 -13.59 -11.79
C ALA A 105 19.72 -12.36 -10.87
N ALA A 106 19.16 -11.25 -11.35
CA ALA A 106 19.00 -10.02 -10.56
C ALA A 106 18.06 -10.24 -9.35
N ARG A 107 16.92 -10.93 -9.54
CA ARG A 107 16.01 -11.28 -8.46
C ARG A 107 16.68 -12.18 -7.42
N ASP A 108 17.42 -13.19 -7.85
CA ASP A 108 18.08 -14.14 -6.97
C ASP A 108 19.21 -13.47 -6.17
N ALA A 109 19.98 -12.59 -6.80
CA ALA A 109 21.00 -11.78 -6.12
C ALA A 109 20.38 -10.86 -5.06
N ALA A 110 19.28 -10.16 -5.40
CA ALA A 110 18.57 -9.31 -4.45
C ALA A 110 17.97 -10.11 -3.29
N ALA A 111 17.43 -11.30 -3.55
CA ALA A 111 16.93 -12.20 -2.51
C ALA A 111 18.06 -12.71 -1.59
N ALA A 112 19.21 -13.04 -2.14
CA ALA A 112 20.39 -13.43 -1.36
C ALA A 112 20.84 -12.30 -0.43
N ALA A 113 20.90 -11.08 -0.93
CA ALA A 113 21.23 -9.90 -0.14
C ALA A 113 20.24 -9.66 1.02
N CYS A 114 18.94 -9.91 0.85
CA CYS A 114 17.98 -9.87 1.95
C CYS A 114 18.23 -10.98 2.98
N ARG A 115 18.56 -12.19 2.54
CA ARG A 115 18.86 -13.33 3.45
C ARG A 115 20.04 -13.04 4.37
N GLU A 116 21.10 -12.38 3.90
CA GLU A 116 22.23 -11.99 4.75
C GLU A 116 21.78 -11.19 5.99
N ILE A 117 20.81 -10.27 5.83
CA ILE A 117 20.30 -9.49 6.95
C ILE A 117 19.40 -10.33 7.85
N GLU A 118 18.61 -11.23 7.29
CA GLU A 118 17.77 -12.12 8.09
C GLU A 118 18.63 -13.12 8.89
N ASP A 119 19.78 -13.55 8.33
CA ASP A 119 20.77 -14.38 9.03
C ASP A 119 21.41 -13.59 10.17
N GLU A 120 21.77 -12.32 9.95
CA GLU A 120 22.27 -11.46 11.02
C GLU A 120 21.24 -11.27 12.13
N TYR A 121 19.96 -11.04 11.77
CA TYR A 121 18.88 -10.93 12.75
C TYR A 121 18.68 -12.24 13.54
N ARG A 122 18.83 -13.41 12.90
CA ARG A 122 18.77 -14.71 13.61
C ARG A 122 19.93 -14.90 14.57
N ARG A 123 21.12 -14.47 14.17
CA ARG A 123 22.35 -14.58 14.98
C ARG A 123 22.32 -13.63 16.18
N ARG A 124 21.78 -12.42 16.00
CA ARG A 124 21.75 -11.33 16.98
C ARG A 124 20.35 -10.68 16.98
N PRO A 125 19.35 -11.35 17.59
CA PRO A 125 17.98 -10.83 17.56
C PRO A 125 17.86 -9.55 18.38
N TRP A 126 17.08 -8.59 17.88
CA TRP A 126 16.72 -7.34 18.54
C TRP A 126 15.23 -7.05 18.42
N PRO A 127 14.64 -6.19 19.28
CA PRO A 127 13.26 -5.74 19.13
C PRO A 127 13.04 -5.07 17.77
N ARG A 128 12.02 -5.51 17.04
CA ARG A 128 11.52 -4.91 15.82
C ARG A 128 10.12 -4.39 16.02
N TYR A 129 9.79 -3.32 15.30
CA TYR A 129 8.51 -2.64 15.40
C TYR A 129 7.83 -2.60 14.05
N TRP A 130 6.55 -2.91 14.03
CA TRP A 130 5.78 -3.10 12.82
C TRP A 130 4.58 -2.16 12.79
N LEU A 131 4.58 -1.23 11.86
CA LEU A 131 3.46 -0.34 11.61
C LEU A 131 2.45 -1.05 10.71
N VAL A 132 1.18 -1.08 11.11
CA VAL A 132 0.08 -1.51 10.25
C VAL A 132 -0.19 -0.43 9.21
N THR A 133 -0.17 -0.78 7.92
CA THR A 133 -0.25 0.16 6.79
C THR A 133 -1.69 0.50 6.36
N THR A 134 -2.70 0.13 7.14
CA THR A 134 -4.10 0.50 6.91
C THR A 134 -4.42 1.88 7.49
N SER A 135 -5.61 2.43 7.14
CA SER A 135 -6.06 3.76 7.61
C SER A 135 -6.14 3.89 9.13
N ASP A 136 -6.29 2.78 9.85
CA ASP A 136 -6.38 2.71 11.31
C ASP A 136 -5.11 2.09 11.92
N GLY A 137 -3.98 2.21 11.19
CA GLY A 137 -2.72 1.60 11.55
C GLY A 137 -2.16 2.15 12.87
N HIS A 138 -1.54 1.27 13.63
CA HIS A 138 -0.75 1.55 14.83
C HIS A 138 0.45 0.60 14.86
N ILE A 139 1.35 0.78 15.81
CA ILE A 139 2.63 0.08 15.82
C ILE A 139 2.57 -1.12 16.76
N HIS A 140 3.07 -2.25 16.27
CA HIS A 140 3.09 -3.54 16.96
C HIS A 140 4.51 -4.03 17.23
N ARG A 141 4.68 -4.84 18.25
CA ARG A 141 5.90 -5.62 18.49
C ARG A 141 6.04 -6.80 17.55
N SER A 142 4.91 -7.33 17.04
CA SER A 142 4.88 -8.54 16.22
C SER A 142 3.82 -8.46 15.15
N ARG A 143 4.11 -9.01 13.98
CA ARG A 143 3.12 -9.23 12.89
C ARG A 143 2.04 -10.27 13.25
N HIS A 144 2.26 -11.03 14.33
CA HIS A 144 1.34 -12.07 14.84
C HIS A 144 0.50 -11.60 16.03
N CYS A 145 0.38 -10.29 16.24
CA CYS A 145 -0.49 -9.74 17.29
C CYS A 145 -1.94 -10.20 17.10
N SER A 146 -2.60 -10.57 18.19
CA SER A 146 -3.99 -11.06 18.16
C SER A 146 -5.01 -10.03 17.67
N SER A 147 -4.68 -8.73 17.63
CA SER A 147 -5.51 -7.69 17.03
C SER A 147 -5.40 -7.62 15.50
N CYS A 148 -4.41 -8.26 14.91
CA CYS A 148 -4.14 -8.27 13.48
C CYS A 148 -4.73 -9.50 12.79
N ASN A 149 -4.83 -9.47 11.46
CA ASN A 149 -5.25 -10.60 10.62
C ASN A 149 -6.65 -11.18 10.96
N LYS A 150 -7.54 -10.35 11.51
CA LYS A 150 -8.92 -10.75 11.86
C LYS A 150 -9.89 -10.69 10.69
N GLY A 151 -9.49 -10.07 9.57
CA GLY A 151 -10.33 -9.89 8.39
C GLY A 151 -10.08 -10.93 7.30
N LYS A 152 -10.83 -10.79 6.20
CA LYS A 152 -10.65 -11.61 4.98
C LYS A 152 -9.33 -11.34 4.26
N SER A 153 -8.74 -10.17 4.47
CA SER A 153 -7.46 -9.75 3.87
C SER A 153 -6.36 -9.76 4.92
N ALA A 154 -5.16 -10.18 4.53
CA ALA A 154 -3.98 -10.10 5.39
C ALA A 154 -3.68 -8.64 5.76
N THR A 155 -3.29 -8.42 7.01
CA THR A 155 -2.86 -7.10 7.47
C THR A 155 -1.50 -6.76 6.84
N GLY A 156 -1.41 -5.61 6.18
CA GLY A 156 -0.13 -5.08 5.68
C GLY A 156 0.69 -4.48 6.81
N PHE A 157 1.99 -4.75 6.81
CA PHE A 157 2.94 -4.25 7.80
C PHE A 157 4.14 -3.58 7.12
N ALA A 158 4.61 -2.48 7.71
CA ALA A 158 5.89 -1.86 7.41
C ALA A 158 6.79 -1.93 8.64
N LEU A 159 8.06 -2.28 8.44
CA LEU A 159 9.07 -2.23 9.50
C LEU A 159 9.38 -0.76 9.83
N VAL A 160 9.65 -0.46 11.11
CA VAL A 160 10.00 0.88 11.62
C VAL A 160 11.45 0.86 12.11
N PRO A 161 12.46 1.07 11.24
CA PRO A 161 13.87 0.91 11.59
C PRO A 161 14.36 1.83 12.70
N TYR A 162 13.84 3.05 12.80
CA TYR A 162 14.21 4.01 13.84
C TYR A 162 13.91 3.54 15.27
N LEU A 163 13.07 2.52 15.40
CA LEU A 163 12.76 1.91 16.70
C LEU A 163 13.52 0.60 16.91
N SER A 164 14.15 0.05 15.88
CA SER A 164 14.84 -1.24 15.95
C SER A 164 15.93 -1.20 17.02
N GLY A 165 15.90 -2.19 17.89
CA GLY A 165 16.82 -2.28 19.05
C GLY A 165 16.40 -1.52 20.31
N LYS A 166 15.41 -0.62 20.26
CA LYS A 166 14.88 0.05 21.45
C LYS A 166 14.10 -0.94 22.32
N ASN A 167 14.14 -0.74 23.62
CA ASN A 167 13.29 -1.49 24.54
C ASN A 167 11.83 -0.95 24.53
N SER A 168 10.92 -1.65 25.21
CA SER A 168 9.50 -1.28 25.22
C SER A 168 9.24 0.06 25.89
N ALA A 169 9.97 0.38 26.97
CA ALA A 169 9.79 1.63 27.70
C ALA A 169 10.20 2.84 26.86
N ASP A 170 11.33 2.75 26.14
CA ASP A 170 11.78 3.79 25.21
C ASP A 170 10.77 3.98 24.06
N ALA A 171 10.24 2.87 23.51
CA ALA A 171 9.23 2.96 22.46
C ALA A 171 7.92 3.61 22.94
N VAL A 172 7.51 3.33 24.18
CA VAL A 172 6.33 3.96 24.79
C VAL A 172 6.59 5.45 25.03
N ALA A 173 7.77 5.82 25.52
CA ALA A 173 8.15 7.22 25.70
C ALA A 173 8.16 7.99 24.37
N ASP A 174 8.68 7.36 23.30
CA ASP A 174 8.80 7.99 21.98
C ASP A 174 7.46 8.11 21.24
N LEU A 175 6.61 7.10 21.30
CA LEU A 175 5.44 7.00 20.42
C LEU A 175 4.09 7.00 21.13
N GLY A 176 4.10 6.76 22.44
CA GLY A 176 2.92 6.87 23.30
C GLY A 176 1.69 6.16 22.73
N PRO A 177 0.59 6.91 22.47
CA PRO A 177 -0.68 6.34 22.06
C PRO A 177 -0.67 5.72 20.64
N SER A 178 0.41 5.86 19.86
CA SER A 178 0.52 5.24 18.54
C SER A 178 0.86 3.74 18.59
N LEU A 179 1.14 3.23 19.78
CA LEU A 179 1.42 1.81 20.00
C LEU A 179 0.15 1.00 20.22
N CYS A 180 0.23 -0.27 19.86
CA CYS A 180 -0.86 -1.22 20.12
C CYS A 180 -0.99 -1.52 21.61
N SER A 181 -2.16 -1.30 22.22
CA SER A 181 -2.40 -1.56 23.63
C SER A 181 -2.32 -3.05 24.02
N ILE A 182 -2.42 -3.98 23.06
CA ILE A 182 -2.22 -5.42 23.31
C ILE A 182 -0.73 -5.76 23.38
N CYS A 183 0.09 -5.16 22.49
CA CYS A 183 1.54 -5.36 22.48
C CYS A 183 2.27 -4.57 23.57
N TYR A 184 1.69 -3.45 23.97
CA TYR A 184 2.20 -2.47 24.91
C TYR A 184 1.08 -2.01 25.86
N PRO A 185 0.75 -2.83 26.88
CA PRO A 185 -0.33 -2.49 27.82
C PRO A 185 -0.11 -1.16 28.57
N GLU A 186 1.16 -0.76 28.70
CA GLU A 186 1.60 0.49 29.32
C GLU A 186 1.45 1.72 28.43
N ALA A 187 1.15 1.55 27.13
CA ALA A 187 0.98 2.68 26.22
C ALA A 187 -0.28 3.48 26.60
N PRO A 188 -0.19 4.84 26.66
CA PRO A 188 -1.30 5.69 27.06
C PRO A 188 -2.34 5.85 25.93
N VAL A 189 -3.02 4.77 25.60
CA VAL A 189 -4.05 4.75 24.54
C VAL A 189 -5.41 5.03 25.16
N GLU A 190 -5.84 6.27 25.13
CA GLU A 190 -7.15 6.69 25.65
C GLU A 190 -8.26 6.52 24.62
N SER A 191 -7.93 6.65 23.34
CA SER A 191 -8.89 6.48 22.24
C SER A 191 -8.27 5.87 20.99
N ARG A 192 -9.11 5.23 20.18
CA ARG A 192 -8.71 4.67 18.87
C ARG A 192 -8.19 5.76 17.92
N GLU A 193 -8.69 6.98 18.02
CA GLU A 193 -8.25 8.08 17.16
C GLU A 193 -6.83 8.52 17.50
N GLN A 194 -6.45 8.52 18.77
CA GLN A 194 -5.09 8.84 19.21
C GLN A 194 -4.07 7.81 18.73
N SER A 195 -4.46 6.53 18.65
CA SER A 195 -3.55 5.47 18.21
C SER A 195 -3.33 5.43 16.69
N ARG A 196 -4.15 6.15 15.89
CA ARG A 196 -4.07 6.13 14.42
C ARG A 196 -2.77 6.77 13.91
N VAL A 197 -2.09 6.04 13.05
CA VAL A 197 -0.94 6.52 12.28
C VAL A 197 -1.37 6.63 10.81
N SER A 198 -1.60 7.86 10.35
CA SER A 198 -1.94 8.10 8.93
C SER A 198 -0.76 7.77 8.02
N ALA A 199 -1.01 7.55 6.73
CA ALA A 199 0.04 7.26 5.76
C ALA A 199 1.17 8.33 5.77
N ARG A 200 0.83 9.61 5.96
CA ARG A 200 1.82 10.69 6.07
C ARG A 200 2.69 10.56 7.33
N LEU A 201 2.09 10.21 8.46
CA LEU A 201 2.82 9.97 9.70
C LEU A 201 3.71 8.73 9.60
N ALA A 202 3.24 7.72 8.87
CA ALA A 202 3.99 6.52 8.59
C ALA A 202 5.26 6.81 7.77
N VAL A 203 5.14 7.63 6.73
CA VAL A 203 6.28 8.08 5.90
C VAL A 203 7.27 8.88 6.75
N ALA A 204 6.80 9.89 7.49
CA ALA A 204 7.67 10.68 8.36
C ALA A 204 8.44 9.80 9.37
N LEU A 205 7.77 8.81 9.98
CA LEU A 205 8.41 7.89 10.91
C LEU A 205 9.44 6.98 10.21
N ALA A 206 9.11 6.49 9.02
CA ALA A 206 9.95 5.53 8.30
C ALA A 206 11.19 6.18 7.66
N GLU A 207 11.05 7.40 7.14
CA GLU A 207 12.08 8.10 6.36
C GLU A 207 12.88 9.11 7.19
N GLU A 208 12.23 9.80 8.14
CA GLU A 208 12.79 10.93 8.86
C GLU A 208 12.92 10.69 10.37
N GLY A 209 12.27 9.65 10.90
CA GLY A 209 12.37 9.20 12.29
C GLY A 209 11.35 9.83 13.24
N VAL A 210 11.56 9.59 14.54
CA VAL A 210 10.60 9.90 15.62
C VAL A 210 10.32 11.40 15.74
N ALA A 211 11.34 12.26 15.62
CA ALA A 211 11.17 13.72 15.72
C ALA A 211 10.27 14.27 14.61
N ALA A 212 10.48 13.84 13.38
CA ALA A 212 9.66 14.22 12.24
C ALA A 212 8.21 13.70 12.36
N PHE A 213 8.05 12.49 12.90
CA PHE A 213 6.73 11.93 13.21
C PHE A 213 5.96 12.83 14.18
N HIS A 214 6.59 13.29 15.28
CA HIS A 214 5.94 14.19 16.23
C HIS A 214 5.62 15.55 15.63
N ALA A 215 6.53 16.15 14.85
CA ALA A 215 6.29 17.40 14.15
C ALA A 215 5.11 17.28 13.16
N ALA A 216 5.07 16.20 12.36
CA ALA A 216 3.98 15.93 11.44
C ALA A 216 2.64 15.71 12.15
N ARG A 217 2.65 15.05 13.33
CA ARG A 217 1.47 14.82 14.16
C ARG A 217 0.93 16.12 14.74
N GLN A 218 1.78 16.99 15.28
CA GLN A 218 1.41 18.33 15.77
C GLN A 218 0.82 19.19 14.65
N ALA A 219 1.47 19.23 13.49
CA ALA A 219 0.96 19.93 12.30
C ALA A 219 -0.38 19.38 11.81
N SER A 220 -0.63 18.08 11.97
CA SER A 220 -1.92 17.46 11.66
C SER A 220 -2.99 17.86 12.68
N ALA A 221 -2.67 17.83 13.97
CA ALA A 221 -3.60 18.24 15.05
C ALA A 221 -4.01 19.70 14.89
N LYS A 222 -3.06 20.62 14.60
CA LYS A 222 -3.35 22.02 14.31
C LYS A 222 -4.33 22.18 13.15
N ARG A 223 -4.10 21.46 12.02
CA ARG A 223 -5.02 21.49 10.88
C ARG A 223 -6.41 20.92 11.19
N HIS A 224 -6.51 19.96 12.11
CA HIS A 224 -7.79 19.43 12.57
C HIS A 224 -8.51 20.41 13.49
N GLY A 225 -7.81 21.12 14.37
CA GLY A 225 -8.36 22.17 15.23
C GLY A 225 -8.94 23.34 14.45
N ASP A 226 -8.35 23.65 13.25
CA ASP A 226 -8.84 24.72 12.38
C ASP A 226 -10.06 24.31 11.53
N ARG A 227 -10.53 23.09 11.66
CA ARG A 227 -11.71 22.62 10.90
C ARG A 227 -13.02 23.03 11.57
N CYS A 228 -13.98 23.37 10.71
CA CYS A 228 -15.35 23.59 11.18
C CYS A 228 -15.91 22.36 11.91
N ALA A 229 -16.59 22.57 13.03
CA ALA A 229 -17.24 21.52 13.82
C ALA A 229 -18.29 20.71 13.04
N GLY A 230 -18.80 21.24 11.92
CA GLY A 230 -19.69 20.53 11.01
C GLY A 230 -18.99 19.54 10.04
N THR A 231 -17.65 19.47 10.06
CA THR A 231 -16.90 18.51 9.26
C THR A 231 -17.26 17.08 9.65
N GLY A 232 -17.59 16.26 8.65
CA GLY A 232 -17.99 14.86 8.86
C GLY A 232 -19.43 14.65 9.33
N GLN A 233 -20.16 15.71 9.66
CA GLN A 233 -21.59 15.63 9.96
C GLN A 233 -22.41 15.42 8.68
N PRO A 234 -23.63 14.88 8.77
CA PRO A 234 -24.56 14.86 7.66
C PRO A 234 -24.82 16.29 7.15
N GLY A 235 -24.68 16.48 5.84
CA GLY A 235 -24.95 17.78 5.24
C GLY A 235 -26.46 18.02 5.10
N VAL A 236 -26.88 19.26 5.26
CA VAL A 236 -28.26 19.69 5.02
C VAL A 236 -28.46 19.99 3.54
N THR A 237 -29.58 19.62 2.96
CA THR A 237 -29.92 20.00 1.58
C THR A 237 -30.14 21.50 1.51
N PRO A 238 -29.42 22.27 0.68
CA PRO A 238 -29.56 23.70 0.59
C PRO A 238 -30.96 24.10 0.09
N VAL A 239 -31.49 25.18 0.63
CA VAL A 239 -32.67 25.82 0.07
C VAL A 239 -32.29 26.45 -1.27
N VAL A 240 -33.03 26.11 -2.30
CA VAL A 240 -32.86 26.69 -3.65
C VAL A 240 -33.69 27.99 -3.73
N ALA A 241 -33.03 29.06 -4.15
CA ALA A 241 -33.70 30.34 -4.28
C ALA A 241 -34.86 30.30 -5.31
N GLU A 242 -35.94 31.04 -5.06
CA GLU A 242 -37.02 31.18 -5.98
C GLU A 242 -36.55 31.79 -7.31
N GLY A 243 -37.02 31.29 -8.44
CA GLY A 243 -36.53 31.72 -9.76
C GLY A 243 -35.27 30.98 -10.27
N THR A 244 -34.68 30.10 -9.50
CA THR A 244 -33.53 29.28 -9.99
C THR A 244 -34.01 28.36 -11.13
N PRO A 245 -33.31 28.33 -12.30
CA PRO A 245 -33.66 27.43 -13.41
C PRO A 245 -33.71 25.97 -12.96
N ALA A 246 -34.68 25.20 -13.45
CA ALA A 246 -35.01 23.85 -12.97
C ALA A 246 -33.80 22.92 -12.99
N HIS A 247 -32.95 22.94 -14.06
CA HIS A 247 -31.76 22.14 -14.16
C HIS A 247 -30.69 22.50 -13.11
N HIS A 248 -30.57 23.78 -12.76
CA HIS A 248 -29.66 24.27 -11.74
C HIS A 248 -30.13 23.92 -10.33
N ALA A 249 -31.46 24.09 -10.10
CA ALA A 249 -32.10 23.67 -8.87
C ALA A 249 -31.89 22.17 -8.58
N ASP A 250 -32.04 21.33 -9.60
CA ASP A 250 -31.83 19.89 -9.49
C ASP A 250 -30.33 19.53 -9.22
N TYR A 251 -29.43 20.24 -9.89
CA TYR A 251 -27.97 20.11 -9.58
C TYR A 251 -27.69 20.45 -8.11
N ILE A 252 -28.16 21.56 -7.60
CA ILE A 252 -27.95 21.96 -6.21
C ILE A 252 -28.48 20.89 -5.26
N ARG A 253 -29.72 20.42 -5.45
CA ARG A 253 -30.31 19.38 -4.58
C ARG A 253 -29.56 18.07 -4.58
N ARG A 254 -29.01 17.66 -5.72
CA ARG A 254 -28.30 16.37 -5.86
C ARG A 254 -26.83 16.42 -5.48
N ARG A 255 -26.18 17.53 -5.75
CA ARG A 255 -24.69 17.62 -5.71
C ARG A 255 -24.14 18.50 -4.60
N VAL A 256 -24.98 19.33 -3.97
CA VAL A 256 -24.54 20.28 -2.95
C VAL A 256 -25.11 19.89 -1.59
N VAL A 257 -24.34 20.08 -0.54
CA VAL A 257 -24.77 20.03 0.85
C VAL A 257 -24.31 21.29 1.58
N GLU A 258 -25.10 21.74 2.53
CA GLU A 258 -24.77 22.85 3.41
C GLU A 258 -24.29 22.33 4.75
N CYS A 259 -23.20 22.91 5.27
CA CYS A 259 -22.69 22.58 6.59
C CYS A 259 -23.69 23.02 7.66
N PRO A 260 -24.10 22.13 8.58
CA PRO A 260 -25.07 22.50 9.63
C PRO A 260 -24.54 23.56 10.61
N VAL A 261 -23.22 23.73 10.69
CA VAL A 261 -22.54 24.65 11.63
C VAL A 261 -22.27 26.01 10.98
N CYS A 262 -21.44 26.05 9.91
CA CYS A 262 -21.02 27.32 9.30
C CYS A 262 -21.86 27.74 8.09
N ARG A 263 -22.85 26.96 7.69
CA ARG A 263 -23.73 27.21 6.53
C ARG A 263 -23.01 27.26 5.18
N GLY A 264 -21.72 26.98 5.13
CA GLY A 264 -20.97 26.87 3.88
C GLY A 264 -21.48 25.74 2.98
N ARG A 265 -21.51 25.99 1.65
CA ARG A 265 -21.97 25.01 0.65
C ARG A 265 -20.82 24.23 0.06
N PHE A 266 -20.96 22.91 0.01
CA PHE A 266 -19.92 21.97 -0.41
C PHE A 266 -20.50 20.92 -1.35
N THR A 267 -19.65 20.36 -2.20
CA THR A 267 -20.05 19.19 -3.01
C THR A 267 -20.36 18.01 -2.09
N ARG A 268 -21.51 17.38 -2.30
CA ARG A 268 -21.94 16.20 -1.56
C ARG A 268 -20.92 15.07 -1.72
N SER A 269 -20.47 14.47 -0.61
CA SER A 269 -19.68 13.23 -0.64
C SER A 269 -20.59 12.03 -0.97
N SER A 270 -19.99 10.90 -1.36
CA SER A 270 -20.73 9.64 -1.57
C SER A 270 -21.51 9.18 -0.33
N THR A 271 -21.06 9.56 0.86
CA THR A 271 -21.71 9.25 2.14
C THR A 271 -22.68 10.33 2.61
N GLY A 272 -22.91 11.42 1.84
CA GLY A 272 -23.75 12.55 2.22
C GLY A 272 -23.18 13.45 3.32
N LYS A 273 -21.96 13.19 3.82
CA LYS A 273 -21.30 13.96 4.87
C LYS A 273 -20.59 15.19 4.31
N VAL A 274 -20.51 16.24 5.12
CA VAL A 274 -19.77 17.47 4.81
C VAL A 274 -18.27 17.19 4.79
N ARG A 275 -17.61 17.58 3.71
CA ARG A 275 -16.15 17.44 3.57
C ARG A 275 -15.40 18.33 4.57
N PRO A 276 -14.14 18.01 4.90
CA PRO A 276 -13.29 18.87 5.72
C PRO A 276 -13.16 20.29 5.13
N HIS A 277 -13.44 21.31 5.94
CA HIS A 277 -13.36 22.72 5.56
C HIS A 277 -13.07 23.58 6.78
N LYS A 278 -12.63 24.80 6.57
CA LYS A 278 -12.57 25.83 7.63
C LYS A 278 -13.94 26.42 7.84
N ALA A 279 -14.22 26.89 9.07
CA ALA A 279 -15.42 27.69 9.29
C ALA A 279 -15.37 28.91 8.36
N ALA A 280 -16.49 29.23 7.70
CA ALA A 280 -16.63 30.52 7.03
C ALA A 280 -16.60 31.60 8.12
N THR A 281 -15.65 32.51 8.03
CA THR A 281 -15.59 33.73 8.85
C THR A 281 -16.64 34.71 8.43
#